data_8dd87408f61c02af4430fe4fb33a5f98
#
_entry.id   8dd87408f61c02af4430fe4fb33a5f98
#
_cell.length_a   1.000
_cell.length_b   1.000
_cell.length_c   1.000
_cell.angle_alpha   90.00
_cell.angle_beta   90.00
_cell.angle_gamma   90.00
#
_symmetry.space_group_name_H-M   'P 1'
#
loop_
_entity.id
_entity.type
_entity.pdbx_description
1 polymer ?
#
loop_
_entity_poly.entity_id
_entity_poly.type
_entity_poly.pdbx_seq_one_letter_code
_entity_poly.pdbx_strand_id
1 'polypeptide(L)'
;MITIHEKTAQAFDTIGLGTLVPGSCIVTEELNGAYELELKHPYDEGGKWKRIGIGNIICTQTPNGKQAFRIYKIQPTLDNITVNARHIFYDLLDNYIDSFTTGNGTPQQILNGMKAAFNYTTPFTFQTNLTGISSFSASSCNPVLALLGNGEENDSIISKFGGEIKRDNFNIAIKNSVGMDRGFYIRYSKNLKGLTIDEDVSNVITRVFPIGKDGLKGTTVDSSRINEYHFPKVS
;
A
#
# COMPACT_ATOMS: atom_id res chain seq x y z
N MET A 1 23.05 -1.09 5.05
CA MET A 1 23.19 -1.70 6.40
C MET A 1 21.81 -2.03 6.89
N ILE A 2 21.60 -3.28 7.36
CA ILE A 2 20.32 -3.74 7.89
C ILE A 2 20.42 -3.73 9.41
N THR A 3 19.47 -3.09 10.09
CA THR A 3 19.43 -2.98 11.55
C THR A 3 18.15 -3.62 12.09
N ILE A 4 18.20 -4.07 13.34
CA ILE A 4 17.04 -4.63 14.03
C ILE A 4 16.75 -3.80 15.28
N HIS A 5 15.49 -3.50 15.52
CA HIS A 5 15.01 -2.67 16.62
C HIS A 5 13.94 -3.40 17.42
N GLU A 6 13.73 -2.97 18.64
CA GLU A 6 12.66 -3.48 19.49
C GLU A 6 11.28 -3.15 18.89
N LYS A 7 10.29 -3.96 19.26
CA LYS A 7 8.89 -3.82 18.82
C LYS A 7 8.27 -2.46 19.15
N THR A 8 8.76 -1.77 20.16
CA THR A 8 8.26 -0.45 20.62
C THR A 8 9.01 0.74 20.04
N ALA A 9 10.03 0.49 19.19
CA ALA A 9 10.84 1.56 18.63
C ALA A 9 10.00 2.47 17.70
N GLN A 10 10.17 3.78 17.86
CA GLN A 10 9.53 4.82 17.03
C GLN A 10 10.55 5.68 16.27
N ALA A 11 11.85 5.44 16.50
CA ALA A 11 12.95 6.08 15.78
C ALA A 11 13.93 5.03 15.28
N PHE A 12 14.47 5.21 14.08
CA PHE A 12 15.28 4.22 13.38
C PHE A 12 16.64 4.76 12.91
N ASP A 13 17.07 5.86 13.44
CA ASP A 13 18.37 6.51 13.18
C ASP A 13 19.54 5.85 13.89
N THR A 14 19.26 5.02 14.89
CA THR A 14 20.25 4.25 15.65
C THR A 14 20.45 2.84 15.09
N ILE A 15 21.34 2.06 15.71
CA ILE A 15 21.56 0.64 15.40
C ILE A 15 20.49 -0.26 16.07
N GLY A 16 19.79 0.26 17.06
CA GLY A 16 18.81 -0.47 17.85
C GLY A 16 19.43 -1.67 18.59
N LEU A 17 18.83 -2.85 18.45
CA LEU A 17 19.35 -4.10 19.02
C LEU A 17 20.63 -4.57 18.32
N GLY A 18 20.92 -4.07 17.13
CA GLY A 18 22.16 -4.34 16.39
C GLY A 18 21.96 -4.46 14.88
N THR A 19 23.02 -4.92 14.21
CA THR A 19 23.05 -5.13 12.77
C THR A 19 22.85 -6.58 12.41
N LEU A 20 22.15 -6.85 11.31
CA LEU A 20 22.00 -8.15 10.69
C LEU A 20 22.87 -8.25 9.44
N VAL A 21 23.35 -9.46 9.17
CA VAL A 21 24.10 -9.79 7.93
C VAL A 21 23.39 -10.97 7.27
N PRO A 22 22.25 -10.74 6.61
CA PRO A 22 21.49 -11.83 5.99
C PRO A 22 22.19 -12.35 4.72
N GLY A 23 21.89 -13.57 4.34
CA GLY A 23 22.24 -14.14 3.04
C GLY A 23 21.39 -13.54 1.91
N SER A 24 20.14 -13.16 2.21
CA SER A 24 19.27 -12.41 1.30
C SER A 24 18.32 -11.50 2.07
N CYS A 25 17.98 -10.36 1.44
CA CYS A 25 16.95 -9.44 1.93
C CYS A 25 16.27 -8.81 0.71
N ILE A 26 15.02 -9.18 0.50
CA ILE A 26 14.21 -8.73 -0.63
C ILE A 26 13.09 -7.86 -0.09
N VAL A 27 12.95 -6.67 -0.65
CA VAL A 27 11.84 -5.76 -0.37
C VAL A 27 10.98 -5.66 -1.61
N THR A 28 9.69 -5.91 -1.46
CA THR A 28 8.68 -5.77 -2.51
C THR A 28 7.75 -4.63 -2.14
N GLU A 29 7.64 -3.64 -3.00
CA GLU A 29 6.70 -2.53 -2.85
C GLU A 29 5.79 -2.46 -4.07
N GLU A 30 4.48 -2.50 -3.83
CA GLU A 30 3.44 -2.32 -4.84
C GLU A 30 2.77 -0.96 -4.65
N LEU A 31 2.45 -0.32 -5.76
CA LEU A 31 1.73 0.95 -5.74
C LEU A 31 0.34 0.74 -5.16
N ASN A 32 0.00 1.49 -4.10
CA ASN A 32 -1.25 1.35 -3.34
C ASN A 32 -1.52 -0.08 -2.82
N GLY A 33 -0.52 -0.95 -2.83
CA GLY A 33 -0.62 -2.36 -2.48
C GLY A 33 0.38 -2.78 -1.41
N ALA A 34 0.87 -4.01 -1.49
CA ALA A 34 1.79 -4.61 -0.53
C ALA A 34 3.10 -3.82 -0.38
N TYR A 35 3.67 -3.83 0.81
CA TYR A 35 5.02 -3.34 1.10
C TYR A 35 5.63 -4.25 2.14
N GLU A 36 6.38 -5.22 1.68
CA GLU A 36 6.83 -6.36 2.47
C GLU A 36 8.33 -6.58 2.32
N LEU A 37 8.89 -7.29 3.30
CA LEU A 37 10.29 -7.69 3.33
C LEU A 37 10.37 -9.18 3.63
N GLU A 38 11.15 -9.91 2.82
CA GLU A 38 11.61 -11.24 3.12
C GLU A 38 13.12 -11.22 3.38
N LEU A 39 13.55 -11.79 4.51
CA LEU A 39 14.95 -11.85 4.90
C LEU A 39 15.31 -13.28 5.28
N LYS A 40 16.46 -13.77 4.75
CA LYS A 40 17.04 -15.07 5.15
C LYS A 40 18.37 -14.82 5.85
N HIS A 41 18.46 -15.21 7.12
CA HIS A 41 19.63 -15.01 7.96
C HIS A 41 20.24 -16.34 8.37
N PRO A 42 21.54 -16.59 8.14
CA PRO A 42 22.20 -17.78 8.62
C PRO A 42 22.32 -17.77 10.14
N TYR A 43 22.51 -18.95 10.75
CA TYR A 43 22.89 -19.04 12.15
C TYR A 43 24.37 -18.67 12.29
N ASP A 44 24.63 -17.39 12.56
CA ASP A 44 25.99 -16.88 12.74
C ASP A 44 26.52 -17.15 14.14
N GLU A 45 27.84 -17.37 14.26
CA GLU A 45 28.51 -17.62 15.55
C GLU A 45 28.37 -16.46 16.54
N GLY A 46 28.26 -15.22 16.02
CA GLY A 46 28.01 -14.02 16.79
C GLY A 46 26.60 -13.92 17.39
N GLY A 47 25.71 -14.85 17.07
CA GLY A 47 24.36 -14.95 17.61
C GLY A 47 23.44 -13.79 17.27
N LYS A 48 23.69 -13.07 16.17
CA LYS A 48 22.86 -11.93 15.73
C LYS A 48 21.44 -12.33 15.43
N TRP A 49 21.26 -13.53 14.88
CA TRP A 49 19.96 -14.13 14.59
C TRP A 49 19.05 -14.24 15.83
N LYS A 50 19.62 -14.36 17.04
CA LYS A 50 18.87 -14.44 18.31
C LYS A 50 18.07 -13.18 18.61
N ARG A 51 18.38 -12.06 17.94
CA ARG A 51 17.67 -10.79 18.06
C ARG A 51 16.42 -10.73 17.18
N ILE A 52 16.29 -11.68 16.24
CA ILE A 52 15.12 -11.81 15.37
C ILE A 52 13.98 -12.40 16.19
N GLY A 53 12.95 -11.59 16.42
CA GLY A 53 11.77 -11.96 17.20
C GLY A 53 10.50 -11.38 16.58
N ILE A 54 9.38 -12.08 16.77
CA ILE A 54 8.07 -11.58 16.32
C ILE A 54 7.80 -10.20 16.93
N GLY A 55 7.33 -9.27 16.10
CA GLY A 55 7.04 -7.89 16.47
C GLY A 55 8.27 -6.97 16.42
N ASN A 56 9.51 -7.48 16.46
CA ASN A 56 10.70 -6.65 16.25
C ASN A 56 10.71 -6.06 14.85
N ILE A 57 11.45 -4.96 14.69
CA ILE A 57 11.43 -4.16 13.48
C ILE A 57 12.77 -4.27 12.76
N ILE A 58 12.75 -4.67 11.50
CA ILE A 58 13.92 -4.67 10.61
C ILE A 58 13.91 -3.37 9.83
N CYS A 59 15.03 -2.63 9.85
CA CYS A 59 15.20 -1.46 9.01
C CYS A 59 16.24 -1.71 7.94
N THR A 60 15.90 -1.39 6.70
CA THR A 60 16.79 -1.54 5.55
C THR A 60 16.67 -0.35 4.59
N GLN A 61 17.69 -0.16 3.77
CA GLN A 61 17.68 0.86 2.73
C GLN A 61 16.83 0.40 1.55
N THR A 62 15.94 1.27 1.11
CA THR A 62 15.12 1.10 -0.09
C THR A 62 15.37 2.28 -1.06
N PRO A 63 14.84 2.26 -2.29
CA PRO A 63 14.88 3.42 -3.17
C PRO A 63 14.26 4.69 -2.57
N ASN A 64 13.32 4.53 -1.63
CA ASN A 64 12.63 5.61 -0.93
C ASN A 64 13.28 6.00 0.42
N GLY A 65 14.52 5.58 0.67
CA GLY A 65 15.23 5.81 1.92
C GLY A 65 15.20 4.60 2.87
N LYS A 66 15.65 4.80 4.10
CA LYS A 66 15.64 3.75 5.14
C LYS A 66 14.22 3.53 5.63
N GLN A 67 13.71 2.32 5.45
CA GLN A 67 12.34 1.93 5.81
C GLN A 67 12.32 0.83 6.86
N ALA A 68 11.29 0.83 7.68
CA ALA A 68 11.08 -0.03 8.82
C ALA A 68 9.98 -1.07 8.54
N PHE A 69 10.27 -2.34 8.86
CA PHE A 69 9.39 -3.48 8.59
C PHE A 69 9.21 -4.29 9.87
N ARG A 70 7.96 -4.49 10.31
CA ARG A 70 7.61 -5.28 11.48
C ARG A 70 7.54 -6.76 11.13
N ILE A 71 8.25 -7.58 11.88
CA ILE A 71 8.27 -9.04 11.73
C ILE A 71 6.93 -9.61 12.17
N TYR A 72 6.25 -10.31 11.25
CA TYR A 72 5.01 -11.02 11.57
C TYR A 72 5.14 -12.55 11.45
N LYS A 73 6.18 -13.04 10.78
CA LYS A 73 6.39 -14.48 10.60
C LYS A 73 7.88 -14.81 10.64
N ILE A 74 8.21 -15.91 11.33
CA ILE A 74 9.56 -16.44 11.44
C ILE A 74 9.49 -17.93 11.17
N GLN A 75 10.35 -18.42 10.29
CA GLN A 75 10.47 -19.84 9.91
C GLN A 75 11.92 -20.28 10.04
N PRO A 76 12.29 -20.89 11.18
CA PRO A 76 13.61 -21.48 11.34
C PRO A 76 13.72 -22.80 10.52
N THR A 77 14.87 -23.00 9.89
CA THR A 77 15.28 -24.23 9.24
C THR A 77 16.55 -24.75 9.91
N LEU A 78 17.18 -25.81 9.39
CA LEU A 78 18.43 -26.32 9.93
C LEU A 78 19.60 -25.34 9.77
N ASP A 79 19.63 -24.57 8.66
CA ASP A 79 20.77 -23.73 8.27
C ASP A 79 20.54 -22.24 8.42
N ASN A 80 19.29 -21.83 8.42
CA ASN A 80 18.94 -20.42 8.42
C ASN A 80 17.55 -20.16 9.03
N ILE A 81 17.27 -18.89 9.21
CA ILE A 81 15.97 -18.39 9.64
C ILE A 81 15.41 -17.49 8.55
N THR A 82 14.22 -17.85 8.04
CA THR A 82 13.47 -17.00 7.10
C THR A 82 12.50 -16.14 7.87
N VAL A 83 12.47 -14.86 7.55
CA VAL A 83 11.67 -13.83 8.23
C VAL A 83 10.81 -13.13 7.19
N ASN A 84 9.52 -13.02 7.47
CA ASN A 84 8.62 -12.16 6.72
C ASN A 84 8.20 -10.98 7.60
N ALA A 85 8.29 -9.79 7.04
CA ALA A 85 7.97 -8.55 7.72
C ALA A 85 7.17 -7.63 6.79
N ARG A 86 6.25 -6.83 7.37
CA ARG A 86 5.50 -5.81 6.66
C ARG A 86 5.98 -4.43 7.06
N HIS A 87 5.95 -3.49 6.12
CA HIS A 87 6.21 -2.09 6.44
C HIS A 87 5.35 -1.64 7.62
N ILE A 88 5.92 -0.86 8.55
CA ILE A 88 5.23 -0.43 9.78
C ILE A 88 3.90 0.30 9.51
N PHE A 89 3.67 0.83 8.29
CA PHE A 89 2.36 1.34 7.87
C PHE A 89 1.22 0.37 8.20
N TYR A 90 1.48 -0.93 8.09
CA TYR A 90 0.47 -1.96 8.37
C TYR A 90 0.18 -2.17 9.86
N ASP A 91 0.89 -1.50 10.77
CA ASP A 91 0.50 -1.43 12.19
C ASP A 91 -0.87 -0.73 12.34
N LEU A 92 -1.28 0.05 11.34
CA LEU A 92 -2.62 0.65 11.25
C LEU A 92 -3.76 -0.38 11.07
N LEU A 93 -3.46 -1.61 10.64
CA LEU A 93 -4.46 -2.69 10.59
C LEU A 93 -5.01 -3.05 11.98
N ASP A 94 -4.19 -2.86 13.01
CA ASP A 94 -4.55 -3.16 14.39
C ASP A 94 -5.32 -2.03 15.07
N ASN A 95 -5.48 -0.87 14.40
CA ASN A 95 -6.32 0.23 14.88
C ASN A 95 -7.73 0.12 14.30
N TYR A 96 -8.66 0.85 14.88
CA TYR A 96 -10.07 0.78 14.53
C TYR A 96 -10.71 2.16 14.47
N ILE A 97 -11.57 2.35 13.50
CA ILE A 97 -12.44 3.51 13.34
C ILE A 97 -13.87 3.02 13.56
N ASP A 98 -14.48 3.42 14.66
CA ASP A 98 -15.88 3.08 14.97
C ASP A 98 -16.81 3.77 13.98
N SER A 99 -16.76 5.09 13.95
CA SER A 99 -17.44 5.89 12.93
C SER A 99 -16.74 7.23 12.72
N PHE A 100 -16.60 7.61 11.47
CA PHE A 100 -16.16 8.93 11.06
C PHE A 100 -16.92 9.33 9.80
N THR A 101 -17.58 10.48 9.85
CA THR A 101 -18.29 11.03 8.70
C THR A 101 -18.03 12.53 8.61
N THR A 102 -17.77 12.99 7.41
CA THR A 102 -17.69 14.41 7.09
C THR A 102 -18.55 14.72 5.88
N GLY A 103 -19.19 15.87 5.87
CA GLY A 103 -19.92 16.35 4.72
C GLY A 103 -18.98 16.73 3.58
N ASN A 104 -18.76 18.03 3.37
CA ASN A 104 -17.81 18.52 2.37
C ASN A 104 -16.46 18.82 3.05
N GLY A 105 -15.42 18.05 2.71
CA GLY A 105 -14.09 18.22 3.25
C GLY A 105 -13.02 18.12 2.17
N THR A 106 -11.93 18.85 2.35
CA THR A 106 -10.71 18.67 1.55
C THR A 106 -10.02 17.35 1.97
N PRO A 107 -9.21 16.72 1.09
CA PRO A 107 -8.49 15.50 1.44
C PRO A 107 -7.69 15.59 2.74
N GLN A 108 -7.03 16.73 2.99
CA GLN A 108 -6.26 16.92 4.23
C GLN A 108 -7.16 17.02 5.48
N GLN A 109 -8.33 17.66 5.37
CA GLN A 109 -9.30 17.73 6.47
C GLN A 109 -9.86 16.33 6.79
N ILE A 110 -10.14 15.54 5.74
CA ILE A 110 -10.61 14.16 5.90
C ILE A 110 -9.55 13.30 6.57
N LEU A 111 -8.28 13.36 6.12
CA LEU A 111 -7.16 12.64 6.75
C LEU A 111 -6.98 12.99 8.23
N ASN A 112 -7.07 14.28 8.56
CA ASN A 112 -6.96 14.75 9.94
C ASN A 112 -8.13 14.27 10.82
N GLY A 113 -9.36 14.36 10.30
CA GLY A 113 -10.56 13.90 10.99
C GLY A 113 -10.56 12.38 11.17
N MET A 114 -10.17 11.64 10.15
CA MET A 114 -10.00 10.19 10.23
C MET A 114 -8.99 9.80 11.31
N LYS A 115 -7.82 10.45 11.36
CA LYS A 115 -6.82 10.21 12.40
C LYS A 115 -7.37 10.49 13.81
N ALA A 116 -8.16 11.54 13.97
CA ALA A 116 -8.79 11.87 15.25
C ALA A 116 -9.84 10.84 15.70
N ALA A 117 -10.39 10.06 14.75
CA ALA A 117 -11.36 8.99 15.00
C ALA A 117 -10.70 7.63 15.28
N PHE A 118 -9.37 7.53 15.32
CA PHE A 118 -8.67 6.31 15.69
C PHE A 118 -8.96 5.91 17.14
N ASN A 119 -9.17 4.63 17.38
CA ASN A 119 -9.46 4.10 18.71
C ASN A 119 -8.33 4.36 19.71
N TYR A 120 -7.07 4.36 19.25
CA TYR A 120 -5.91 4.75 20.07
C TYR A 120 -4.90 5.60 19.28
N THR A 121 -4.16 6.40 20.01
CA THR A 121 -3.15 7.31 19.46
C THR A 121 -2.00 6.56 18.80
N THR A 122 -1.58 7.03 17.65
CA THR A 122 -0.47 6.47 16.87
C THR A 122 0.55 7.54 16.51
N PRO A 123 1.82 7.17 16.25
CA PRO A 123 2.84 8.11 15.81
C PRO A 123 2.68 8.55 14.34
N PHE A 124 1.73 7.96 13.60
CA PHE A 124 1.56 8.25 12.18
C PHE A 124 1.15 9.70 11.92
N THR A 125 1.73 10.28 10.89
CA THR A 125 1.32 11.57 10.30
C THR A 125 0.77 11.34 8.91
N PHE A 126 -0.23 12.15 8.54
CA PHE A 126 -0.88 12.05 7.24
C PHE A 126 -0.80 13.39 6.51
N GLN A 127 -0.37 13.36 5.26
CA GLN A 127 -0.25 14.53 4.41
C GLN A 127 -0.78 14.21 3.00
N THR A 128 -1.22 15.25 2.28
CA THR A 128 -1.64 15.09 0.89
C THR A 128 -1.43 16.37 0.10
N ASN A 129 -1.20 16.21 -1.21
CA ASN A 129 -1.25 17.29 -2.18
C ASN A 129 -2.47 17.15 -3.12
N LEU A 130 -3.36 16.21 -2.83
CA LEU A 130 -4.62 16.08 -3.55
C LEU A 130 -5.50 17.31 -3.29
N THR A 131 -6.29 17.66 -4.27
CA THR A 131 -7.24 18.75 -4.22
C THR A 131 -8.66 18.25 -4.44
N GLY A 132 -9.64 19.12 -4.22
CA GLY A 132 -11.04 18.79 -4.37
C GLY A 132 -11.78 18.81 -3.03
N ILE A 133 -13.08 18.64 -3.11
CA ILE A 133 -14.00 18.58 -1.97
C ILE A 133 -14.93 17.40 -2.17
N SER A 134 -15.08 16.57 -1.15
CA SER A 134 -16.01 15.43 -1.16
C SER A 134 -16.50 15.13 0.24
N SER A 135 -17.64 14.45 0.31
CA SER A 135 -18.07 13.77 1.52
C SER A 135 -17.24 12.48 1.69
N PHE A 136 -17.03 12.09 2.92
CA PHE A 136 -16.36 10.84 3.24
C PHE A 136 -16.96 10.22 4.49
N SER A 137 -17.09 8.90 4.47
CA SER A 137 -17.55 8.12 5.61
C SER A 137 -16.70 6.85 5.75
N ALA A 138 -16.28 6.57 6.97
CA ALA A 138 -15.64 5.32 7.35
C ALA A 138 -16.26 4.82 8.64
N SER A 139 -16.68 3.57 8.69
CA SER A 139 -17.29 2.97 9.88
C SER A 139 -16.90 1.51 10.01
N SER A 140 -16.70 1.07 11.26
CA SER A 140 -16.39 -0.32 11.60
C SER A 140 -15.25 -0.91 10.78
N CYS A 141 -14.18 -0.13 10.57
CA CYS A 141 -13.06 -0.52 9.73
C CYS A 141 -11.70 -0.13 10.34
N ASN A 142 -10.63 -0.71 9.81
CA ASN A 142 -9.28 -0.26 10.14
C ASN A 142 -8.85 0.92 9.25
N PRO A 143 -7.86 1.74 9.70
CA PRO A 143 -7.39 2.88 8.91
C PRO A 143 -6.82 2.54 7.54
N VAL A 144 -6.22 1.36 7.34
CA VAL A 144 -5.68 0.94 6.04
C VAL A 144 -6.81 0.80 5.03
N LEU A 145 -7.93 0.18 5.44
CA LEU A 145 -9.11 0.04 4.61
C LEU A 145 -9.72 1.42 4.27
N ALA A 146 -9.80 2.32 5.24
CA ALA A 146 -10.30 3.69 5.00
C ALA A 146 -9.40 4.50 4.05
N LEU A 147 -8.08 4.22 4.04
CA LEU A 147 -7.12 4.87 3.13
C LEU A 147 -7.16 4.28 1.72
N LEU A 148 -7.01 2.96 1.61
CA LEU A 148 -6.75 2.26 0.35
C LEU A 148 -7.99 1.57 -0.24
N GLY A 149 -8.99 1.24 0.57
CA GLY A 149 -10.08 0.35 0.16
C GLY A 149 -9.64 -1.11 0.08
N ASN A 150 -10.55 -1.97 -0.37
CA ASN A 150 -10.32 -3.40 -0.60
C ASN A 150 -10.68 -3.83 -2.04
N GLY A 151 -10.91 -2.86 -2.94
CA GLY A 151 -11.36 -3.13 -4.31
C GLY A 151 -12.86 -3.38 -4.47
N GLU A 152 -13.62 -3.42 -3.37
CA GLU A 152 -15.09 -3.44 -3.35
C GLU A 152 -15.64 -2.02 -3.19
N GLU A 153 -16.97 -1.86 -3.16
CA GLU A 153 -17.67 -0.55 -3.11
C GLU A 153 -17.43 0.29 -1.83
N ASN A 154 -16.36 0.03 -1.10
CA ASN A 154 -16.07 0.79 0.11
C ASN A 154 -15.48 2.16 -0.23
N ASP A 155 -16.04 3.19 0.37
CA ASP A 155 -15.48 4.53 0.34
C ASP A 155 -14.08 4.52 0.95
N SER A 156 -13.07 4.77 0.13
CA SER A 156 -11.70 5.01 0.61
C SER A 156 -11.20 6.35 0.11
N ILE A 157 -10.16 6.87 0.74
CA ILE A 157 -9.59 8.14 0.30
C ILE A 157 -9.06 8.02 -1.13
N ILE A 158 -8.41 6.89 -1.46
CA ILE A 158 -7.93 6.64 -2.82
C ILE A 158 -9.09 6.51 -3.82
N SER A 159 -10.20 5.86 -3.47
CA SER A 159 -11.35 5.74 -4.37
C SER A 159 -12.05 7.06 -4.63
N LYS A 160 -12.08 7.96 -3.62
CA LYS A 160 -12.75 9.27 -3.72
C LYS A 160 -11.93 10.32 -4.48
N PHE A 161 -10.63 10.38 -4.20
CA PHE A 161 -9.78 11.47 -4.69
C PHE A 161 -8.70 11.00 -5.66
N GLY A 162 -8.56 9.69 -5.84
CA GLY A 162 -7.44 9.10 -6.56
C GLY A 162 -6.13 9.22 -5.77
N GLY A 163 -5.02 9.09 -6.50
CA GLY A 163 -3.69 9.32 -5.96
C GLY A 163 -2.94 8.05 -5.60
N GLU A 164 -1.72 8.26 -5.16
CA GLU A 164 -0.73 7.24 -4.86
C GLU A 164 -0.23 7.41 -3.44
N ILE A 165 -0.18 6.30 -2.67
CA ILE A 165 0.32 6.34 -1.30
C ILE A 165 1.85 6.27 -1.29
N LYS A 166 2.48 7.23 -0.60
CA LYS A 166 3.89 7.20 -0.23
C LYS A 166 4.00 6.85 1.26
N ARG A 167 4.71 5.79 1.55
CA ARG A 167 4.98 5.32 2.91
C ARG A 167 6.44 5.62 3.26
N ASP A 168 6.65 6.43 4.28
CA ASP A 168 7.97 6.78 4.79
C ASP A 168 7.96 6.64 6.31
N ASN A 169 8.17 5.41 6.74
CA ASN A 169 8.05 5.01 8.14
C ASN A 169 6.69 5.45 8.70
N PHE A 170 6.65 6.32 9.70
CA PHE A 170 5.41 6.86 10.28
C PHE A 170 4.83 8.05 9.51
N ASN A 171 5.49 8.51 8.43
CA ASN A 171 5.00 9.61 7.62
C ASN A 171 4.31 9.06 6.36
N ILE A 172 3.01 9.21 6.31
CA ILE A 172 2.18 8.73 5.21
C ILE A 172 1.71 9.92 4.39
N ALA A 173 1.96 9.87 3.09
CA ALA A 173 1.48 10.89 2.18
C ALA A 173 0.66 10.26 1.04
N ILE A 174 -0.48 10.86 0.72
CA ILE A 174 -1.24 10.54 -0.49
C ILE A 174 -1.00 11.66 -1.50
N LYS A 175 -0.47 11.30 -2.65
CA LYS A 175 -0.03 12.26 -3.66
C LYS A 175 -0.70 11.99 -5.01
N ASN A 176 -0.80 13.01 -5.86
CA ASN A 176 -1.24 12.83 -7.24
C ASN A 176 -0.38 11.79 -7.98
N SER A 177 0.93 11.83 -7.72
CA SER A 177 1.89 10.83 -8.20
C SER A 177 3.09 10.78 -7.24
N VAL A 178 3.56 9.57 -6.95
CA VAL A 178 4.81 9.31 -6.22
C VAL A 178 5.98 9.23 -7.19
N GLY A 179 5.71 8.78 -8.42
CA GLY A 179 6.68 8.73 -9.50
C GLY A 179 7.09 10.12 -10.00
N MET A 180 8.22 10.17 -10.66
CA MET A 180 8.77 11.39 -11.29
C MET A 180 9.20 11.04 -12.71
N ASP A 181 8.77 11.83 -13.67
CA ASP A 181 9.36 11.79 -15.02
C ASP A 181 10.79 12.37 -14.95
N ARG A 182 11.75 11.51 -15.18
CA ARG A 182 13.19 11.89 -15.23
C ARG A 182 13.68 12.08 -16.64
N GLY A 183 12.80 12.11 -17.64
CA GLY A 183 13.16 12.22 -19.05
C GLY A 183 13.91 11.01 -19.59
N PHE A 184 13.75 9.84 -18.95
CA PHE A 184 14.39 8.60 -19.37
C PHE A 184 13.50 7.83 -20.35
N TYR A 185 14.04 7.52 -21.52
CA TYR A 185 13.30 6.80 -22.56
C TYR A 185 13.80 5.37 -22.69
N ILE A 186 12.86 4.42 -22.67
CA ILE A 186 13.13 3.02 -23.04
C ILE A 186 12.97 2.89 -24.55
N ARG A 187 14.04 2.45 -25.23
CA ARG A 187 14.06 2.33 -26.70
C ARG A 187 14.61 0.97 -27.12
N TYR A 188 14.02 0.44 -28.18
CA TYR A 188 14.54 -0.74 -28.86
C TYR A 188 16.00 -0.48 -29.32
N SER A 189 16.83 -1.51 -29.31
CA SER A 189 18.28 -1.45 -29.60
C SER A 189 19.13 -0.60 -28.68
N LYS A 190 18.58 0.00 -27.61
CA LYS A 190 19.35 0.80 -26.64
C LYS A 190 19.33 0.18 -25.25
N ASN A 191 18.17 0.07 -24.66
CA ASN A 191 18.01 -0.39 -23.27
C ASN A 191 16.81 -1.33 -23.09
N LEU A 192 16.06 -1.62 -24.16
CA LEU A 192 15.00 -2.63 -24.15
C LEU A 192 15.59 -3.98 -24.53
N LYS A 193 15.54 -4.95 -23.61
CA LYS A 193 16.04 -6.33 -23.84
C LYS A 193 14.96 -7.26 -24.40
N GLY A 194 13.71 -6.96 -24.12
CA GLY A 194 12.56 -7.73 -24.57
C GLY A 194 11.27 -6.97 -24.29
N LEU A 195 10.25 -7.22 -25.08
CA LEU A 195 8.90 -6.71 -24.91
C LEU A 195 7.93 -7.83 -25.27
N THR A 196 7.04 -8.15 -24.35
CA THR A 196 5.85 -8.97 -24.62
C THR A 196 4.64 -8.07 -24.47
N ILE A 197 3.77 -8.07 -25.45
CA ILE A 197 2.48 -7.37 -25.42
C ILE A 197 1.43 -8.46 -25.32
N ASP A 198 0.60 -8.39 -24.28
CA ASP A 198 -0.54 -9.26 -24.07
C ASP A 198 -1.80 -8.42 -24.19
N GLU A 199 -2.65 -8.73 -25.18
CA GLU A 199 -3.90 -8.02 -25.42
C GLU A 199 -5.06 -8.96 -25.08
N ASP A 200 -5.73 -8.69 -23.96
CA ASP A 200 -6.90 -9.44 -23.51
C ASP A 200 -8.15 -8.55 -23.56
N VAL A 201 -9.12 -8.95 -24.36
CA VAL A 201 -10.41 -8.27 -24.50
C VAL A 201 -11.57 -9.04 -23.85
N SER A 202 -11.27 -10.06 -23.03
CA SER A 202 -12.30 -10.93 -22.44
C SER A 202 -13.24 -10.17 -21.49
N ASN A 203 -12.71 -9.20 -20.78
CA ASN A 203 -13.44 -8.41 -19.78
C ASN A 203 -13.89 -7.02 -20.28
N VAL A 204 -13.74 -6.74 -21.57
CA VAL A 204 -14.18 -5.46 -22.12
C VAL A 204 -15.71 -5.44 -22.17
N ILE A 205 -16.31 -4.37 -21.65
CA ILE A 205 -17.74 -4.10 -21.74
C ILE A 205 -17.91 -2.86 -22.61
N THR A 206 -18.78 -2.94 -23.60
CA THR A 206 -19.06 -1.82 -24.55
C THR A 206 -20.50 -1.32 -24.46
N ARG A 207 -21.36 -2.02 -23.71
CA ARG A 207 -22.75 -1.63 -23.44
C ARG A 207 -23.13 -2.02 -22.02
N VAL A 208 -23.74 -1.08 -21.29
CA VAL A 208 -24.24 -1.30 -19.92
C VAL A 208 -25.74 -1.10 -19.89
N PHE A 209 -26.45 -2.04 -19.26
CA PHE A 209 -27.87 -1.90 -18.91
C PHE A 209 -27.99 -1.61 -17.41
N PRO A 210 -28.21 -0.34 -17.00
CA PRO A 210 -28.36 -0.02 -15.61
C PRO A 210 -29.66 -0.59 -15.05
N ILE A 211 -29.55 -1.40 -13.99
CA ILE A 211 -30.68 -1.97 -13.27
C ILE A 211 -30.59 -1.51 -11.81
N GLY A 212 -31.59 -0.72 -11.37
CA GLY A 212 -31.68 -0.27 -9.99
C GLY A 212 -32.48 -1.21 -9.10
N LYS A 213 -32.66 -0.79 -7.86
CA LYS A 213 -33.47 -1.52 -6.88
C LYS A 213 -34.89 -1.77 -7.42
N ASP A 214 -35.46 -2.92 -7.07
CA ASP A 214 -36.82 -3.36 -7.47
C ASP A 214 -37.01 -3.48 -9.00
N GLY A 215 -35.93 -3.68 -9.76
CA GLY A 215 -35.97 -3.88 -11.20
C GLY A 215 -36.13 -2.59 -12.02
N LEU A 216 -35.91 -1.43 -11.43
CA LEU A 216 -35.90 -0.15 -12.15
C LEU A 216 -34.82 -0.19 -13.24
N LYS A 217 -35.24 0.04 -14.48
CA LYS A 217 -34.32 0.03 -15.64
C LYS A 217 -33.95 1.47 -16.02
N GLY A 218 -32.65 1.74 -16.10
CA GLY A 218 -32.12 2.98 -16.63
C GLY A 218 -31.95 2.94 -18.14
N THR A 219 -31.55 4.06 -18.73
CA THR A 219 -31.24 4.14 -20.15
C THR A 219 -29.91 3.39 -20.43
N THR A 220 -29.92 2.53 -21.45
CA THR A 220 -28.71 1.86 -21.92
C THR A 220 -27.63 2.86 -22.30
N VAL A 221 -26.40 2.57 -21.88
CA VAL A 221 -25.23 3.42 -22.18
C VAL A 221 -24.26 2.63 -23.04
N ASP A 222 -23.90 3.21 -24.18
CA ASP A 222 -22.97 2.65 -25.13
C ASP A 222 -21.60 3.35 -25.05
N SER A 223 -20.53 2.58 -25.14
CA SER A 223 -19.18 3.11 -25.32
C SER A 223 -19.04 3.73 -26.70
N SER A 224 -18.30 4.83 -26.84
CA SER A 224 -17.95 5.40 -28.14
C SER A 224 -17.17 4.41 -29.04
N ARG A 225 -16.58 3.38 -28.43
CA ARG A 225 -15.81 2.34 -29.11
C ARG A 225 -16.62 1.07 -29.43
N ILE A 226 -17.95 1.10 -29.29
CA ILE A 226 -18.82 -0.07 -29.48
C ILE A 226 -18.66 -0.69 -30.88
N ASN A 227 -18.40 0.13 -31.90
CA ASN A 227 -18.26 -0.29 -33.30
C ASN A 227 -16.88 -0.92 -33.63
N GLU A 228 -15.95 -0.90 -32.68
CA GLU A 228 -14.64 -1.59 -32.84
C GLU A 228 -14.78 -3.10 -32.59
N TYR A 229 -15.91 -3.56 -32.08
CA TYR A 229 -16.19 -4.96 -31.77
C TYR A 229 -17.28 -5.52 -32.70
N HIS A 230 -17.14 -6.79 -33.04
CA HIS A 230 -18.09 -7.46 -33.94
C HIS A 230 -19.54 -7.46 -33.41
N PHE A 231 -19.67 -7.61 -32.09
CA PHE A 231 -20.93 -7.44 -31.35
C PHE A 231 -20.71 -6.59 -30.11
N PRO A 232 -21.77 -5.85 -29.64
CA PRO A 232 -21.70 -5.20 -28.35
C PRO A 232 -21.39 -6.20 -27.23
N LYS A 233 -20.41 -5.90 -26.41
CA LYS A 233 -20.10 -6.66 -25.19
C LYS A 233 -20.90 -6.05 -24.04
N VAL A 234 -21.83 -6.80 -23.50
CA VAL A 234 -22.89 -6.30 -22.63
C VAL A 234 -22.63 -6.72 -21.18
N SER A 235 -22.96 -5.82 -20.24
CA SER A 235 -23.04 -6.08 -18.81
C SER A 235 -24.35 -5.50 -18.23
#